data_3ec8f3557af05a37f6e3beeffbfecea4
#
_entry.id   3ec8f3557af05a37f6e3beeffbfecea4
#
_cell.length_a   1.000
_cell.length_b   1.000
_cell.length_c   1.000
_cell.angle_alpha   90.00
_cell.angle_beta   90.00
_cell.angle_gamma   90.00
#
_symmetry.space_group_name_H-M   'P 1'
#
loop_
_entity.id
_entity.type
_entity.pdbx_description
1 polymer ?
#
loop_
_entity_poly.entity_id
_entity_poly.type
_entity_poly.pdbx_seq_one_letter_code
_entity_poly.pdbx_strand_id
1 'polypeptide(L)'
;MPTPSSPELLPTGDGSWTLRSGVHGVPYHSIYGAFTESKYVFVEQGLSAWWAAASASEGGRRGCDVLEVGWGSGLNAACAWRWAQDQGVEVRYQALEPDPLPSEVLERLDHGERTGMGAGAFRDMMGVPAGQEWRGGAHFLLRWETTDVRDWEPEATGSVDVIFFDAFAPESQPELWTEAVFARLYRALRVGGRLVTYCAKGEVRRAMVAAGFAVERLPGPPGKREMLAACKTPPTRFNLRVYGLVVDQGRVLISRERIQGQWYAKFPGGGVEPGEGIRDALFREFREELGPEVEIGRVEHYYTTDFFQRSAFRPEDQVVSIYYRVELLSPLPGEGMEAWDGSPLTFHWWTVGGEEGDLAFPIDRHVARMLREGLQ
;
A
#
# COMPACT_ATOMS: atom_id res chain seq x y z
N MET A 1 14.17 -32.36 8.44
CA MET A 1 14.04 -31.05 9.10
C MET A 1 13.81 -31.31 10.57
N PRO A 2 14.53 -30.69 11.51
CA PRO A 2 14.19 -30.83 12.93
C PRO A 2 12.75 -30.30 13.13
N THR A 3 11.97 -31.01 13.91
CA THR A 3 10.63 -30.58 14.34
C THR A 3 10.78 -29.23 15.03
N PRO A 4 9.95 -28.20 14.67
CA PRO A 4 10.01 -26.91 15.35
C PRO A 4 9.80 -27.14 16.85
N SER A 5 10.68 -26.55 17.67
CA SER A 5 10.55 -26.62 19.13
C SER A 5 9.35 -25.79 19.57
N SER A 6 8.64 -26.22 20.62
CA SER A 6 7.57 -25.41 21.20
C SER A 6 8.08 -24.03 21.62
N PRO A 7 7.28 -22.95 21.47
CA PRO A 7 7.68 -21.61 21.90
C PRO A 7 8.07 -21.57 23.39
N GLU A 8 9.16 -20.86 23.70
CA GLU A 8 9.67 -20.69 25.05
C GLU A 8 9.16 -19.40 25.67
N LEU A 9 8.68 -19.46 26.92
CA LEU A 9 8.23 -18.28 27.66
C LEU A 9 9.43 -17.49 28.20
N LEU A 10 9.47 -16.19 27.94
CA LEU A 10 10.54 -15.28 28.37
C LEU A 10 10.00 -14.12 29.20
N PRO A 11 10.58 -13.80 30.36
CA PRO A 11 10.27 -12.56 31.08
C PRO A 11 10.91 -11.37 30.36
N THR A 12 10.25 -10.21 30.42
CA THR A 12 10.74 -8.97 29.84
C THR A 12 11.04 -7.91 30.89
N GLY A 13 11.76 -6.85 30.48
CA GLY A 13 12.25 -5.83 31.40
C GLY A 13 11.17 -5.02 32.13
N ASP A 14 9.94 -4.95 31.59
CA ASP A 14 8.79 -4.31 32.24
C ASP A 14 7.94 -5.26 33.11
N GLY A 15 8.42 -6.48 33.30
CA GLY A 15 7.79 -7.53 34.10
C GLY A 15 6.64 -8.24 33.36
N SER A 16 6.41 -7.95 32.08
CA SER A 16 5.50 -8.73 31.23
C SER A 16 6.22 -9.97 30.68
N TRP A 17 5.46 -10.85 30.03
CA TRP A 17 5.97 -12.04 29.40
C TRP A 17 5.88 -11.94 27.87
N THR A 18 6.84 -12.57 27.19
CA THR A 18 6.81 -12.81 25.74
C THR A 18 7.19 -14.26 25.43
N LEU A 19 7.15 -14.63 24.18
CA LEU A 19 7.52 -15.94 23.68
C LEU A 19 8.75 -15.84 22.77
N ARG A 20 9.63 -16.84 22.81
CA ARG A 20 10.64 -17.07 21.78
C ARG A 20 10.06 -18.02 20.74
N SER A 21 10.06 -17.64 19.47
CA SER A 21 9.61 -18.48 18.37
C SER A 21 10.46 -19.74 18.27
N GLY A 22 9.81 -20.90 18.23
CA GLY A 22 10.46 -22.17 17.97
C GLY A 22 10.93 -22.34 16.52
N VAL A 23 10.37 -21.55 15.61
CA VAL A 23 10.70 -21.55 14.17
C VAL A 23 11.82 -20.57 13.87
N HIS A 24 11.68 -19.32 14.31
CA HIS A 24 12.61 -18.23 13.99
C HIS A 24 13.70 -18.04 15.05
N GLY A 25 13.56 -18.62 16.26
CA GLY A 25 14.52 -18.49 17.36
C GLY A 25 14.61 -17.11 18.00
N VAL A 26 13.74 -16.16 17.60
CA VAL A 26 13.70 -14.77 18.08
C VAL A 26 12.44 -14.51 18.93
N PRO A 27 12.48 -13.52 19.85
CA PRO A 27 11.30 -13.15 20.63
C PRO A 27 10.19 -12.55 19.75
N TYR A 28 8.92 -12.79 20.13
CA TYR A 28 7.75 -12.17 19.50
C TYR A 28 7.72 -10.65 19.77
N HIS A 29 8.02 -10.23 20.99
CA HIS A 29 8.09 -8.83 21.39
C HIS A 29 9.44 -8.53 22.06
N SER A 30 9.68 -7.24 22.31
CA SER A 30 10.92 -6.77 22.94
C SER A 30 11.17 -7.40 24.32
N ILE A 31 12.36 -7.91 24.52
CA ILE A 31 12.82 -8.37 25.86
C ILE A 31 13.00 -7.22 26.86
N TYR A 32 13.04 -5.98 26.40
CA TYR A 32 13.09 -4.78 27.27
C TYR A 32 11.73 -4.41 27.82
N GLY A 33 10.62 -4.95 27.28
CA GLY A 33 9.28 -4.75 27.74
C GLY A 33 8.28 -5.04 26.61
N ALA A 34 7.64 -6.21 26.64
CA ALA A 34 6.67 -6.59 25.61
C ALA A 34 5.42 -5.71 25.67
N PHE A 35 4.86 -5.52 26.85
CA PHE A 35 3.68 -4.66 27.03
C PHE A 35 3.98 -3.19 26.70
N THR A 36 5.14 -2.69 27.15
CA THR A 36 5.57 -1.31 26.87
C THR A 36 5.77 -1.06 25.39
N GLU A 37 6.36 -2.01 24.66
CA GLU A 37 6.53 -1.91 23.20
C GLU A 37 5.19 -1.88 22.49
N SER A 38 4.29 -2.84 22.77
CA SER A 38 2.95 -2.90 22.14
C SER A 38 2.14 -1.64 22.42
N LYS A 39 2.13 -1.18 23.66
CA LYS A 39 1.44 0.05 24.04
C LYS A 39 2.00 1.27 23.33
N TYR A 40 3.32 1.43 23.30
CA TYR A 40 3.96 2.61 22.71
C TYR A 40 3.82 2.60 21.18
N VAL A 41 4.27 1.54 20.50
CA VAL A 41 4.33 1.50 19.03
C VAL A 41 2.93 1.48 18.42
N PHE A 42 2.07 0.58 18.89
CA PHE A 42 0.81 0.30 18.20
C PHE A 42 -0.34 1.15 18.75
N VAL A 43 -0.44 1.31 20.07
CA VAL A 43 -1.52 2.10 20.65
C VAL A 43 -1.22 3.60 20.63
N GLU A 44 -0.08 4.04 21.18
CA GLU A 44 0.19 5.48 21.30
C GLU A 44 0.56 6.09 19.94
N GLN A 45 1.53 5.50 19.21
CA GLN A 45 1.98 6.00 17.92
C GLN A 45 1.08 5.57 16.74
N GLY A 46 0.27 4.53 16.91
CA GLY A 46 -0.74 4.08 15.94
C GLY A 46 -2.11 4.68 16.20
N LEU A 47 -2.89 4.04 17.07
CA LEU A 47 -4.31 4.37 17.33
C LEU A 47 -4.51 5.79 17.86
N SER A 48 -3.82 6.16 18.95
CA SER A 48 -4.02 7.46 19.59
C SER A 48 -3.60 8.62 18.69
N ALA A 49 -2.45 8.48 18.01
CA ALA A 49 -1.96 9.50 17.09
C ALA A 49 -2.89 9.68 15.89
N TRP A 50 -3.42 8.58 15.33
CA TRP A 50 -4.39 8.65 14.25
C TRP A 50 -5.72 9.25 14.74
N TRP A 51 -6.25 8.80 15.89
CA TRP A 51 -7.51 9.26 16.43
C TRP A 51 -7.50 10.76 16.76
N ALA A 52 -6.41 11.27 17.30
CA ALA A 52 -6.25 12.69 17.58
C ALA A 52 -6.38 13.55 16.31
N ALA A 53 -5.85 13.06 15.17
CA ALA A 53 -5.98 13.75 13.89
C ALA A 53 -7.38 13.58 13.27
N ALA A 54 -7.95 12.38 13.32
CA ALA A 54 -9.22 12.04 12.70
C ALA A 54 -10.43 12.65 13.42
N SER A 55 -10.39 12.74 14.77
CA SER A 55 -11.47 13.30 15.58
C SER A 55 -11.54 14.84 15.53
N ALA A 56 -10.43 15.49 15.17
CA ALA A 56 -10.37 16.95 15.02
C ALA A 56 -10.97 17.45 13.68
N SER A 57 -11.25 16.57 12.73
CA SER A 57 -11.81 16.96 11.41
C SER A 57 -13.33 17.18 11.49
N GLU A 58 -13.85 18.14 10.69
CA GLU A 58 -15.30 18.36 10.54
C GLU A 58 -15.97 17.07 10.02
N GLY A 59 -16.98 16.58 10.73
CA GLY A 59 -17.64 15.31 10.44
C GLY A 59 -17.00 14.08 11.10
N GLY A 60 -16.22 14.29 12.18
CA GLY A 60 -15.37 13.34 12.89
C GLY A 60 -15.86 11.90 12.93
N ARG A 61 -14.96 10.96 12.74
CA ARG A 61 -15.25 9.51 12.72
C ARG A 61 -15.73 9.04 14.10
N ARG A 62 -16.63 8.05 14.09
CA ARG A 62 -17.16 7.43 15.33
C ARG A 62 -16.45 6.11 15.67
N GLY A 63 -15.64 5.57 14.77
CA GLY A 63 -14.95 4.30 14.93
C GLY A 63 -13.64 4.24 14.15
N CYS A 64 -12.89 3.17 14.36
CA CYS A 64 -11.58 2.89 13.79
C CYS A 64 -11.52 1.46 13.22
N ASP A 65 -11.12 1.31 11.97
CA ASP A 65 -10.83 0.01 11.35
C ASP A 65 -9.33 -0.26 11.44
N VAL A 66 -8.95 -1.29 12.17
CA VAL A 66 -7.55 -1.71 12.38
C VAL A 66 -7.26 -2.99 11.63
N LEU A 67 -6.13 -3.05 10.95
CA LEU A 67 -5.53 -4.26 10.41
C LEU A 67 -4.21 -4.55 11.11
N GLU A 68 -4.05 -5.75 11.67
CA GLU A 68 -2.78 -6.25 12.18
C GLU A 68 -2.19 -7.31 11.24
N VAL A 69 -0.91 -7.17 10.94
CA VAL A 69 -0.10 -8.20 10.26
C VAL A 69 0.82 -8.82 11.29
N GLY A 70 0.59 -10.12 11.58
CA GLY A 70 1.29 -10.84 12.65
C GLY A 70 0.57 -10.73 13.99
N TRP A 71 -0.54 -11.45 14.15
CA TRP A 71 -1.33 -11.46 15.41
C TRP A 71 -0.57 -12.10 16.59
N GLY A 72 0.19 -13.15 16.31
CA GLY A 72 1.12 -13.78 17.25
C GLY A 72 0.49 -14.10 18.62
N SER A 73 0.97 -13.43 19.66
CA SER A 73 0.51 -13.66 21.04
C SER A 73 -0.78 -12.90 21.41
N GLY A 74 -1.34 -12.07 20.52
CA GLY A 74 -2.56 -11.29 20.75
C GLY A 74 -2.39 -10.06 21.66
N LEU A 75 -1.16 -9.69 22.01
CA LEU A 75 -0.89 -8.59 22.92
C LEU A 75 -1.33 -7.22 22.34
N ASN A 76 -1.06 -6.98 21.06
CA ASN A 76 -1.47 -5.75 20.40
C ASN A 76 -2.99 -5.60 20.35
N ALA A 77 -3.71 -6.70 20.05
CA ALA A 77 -5.18 -6.72 20.06
C ALA A 77 -5.74 -6.46 21.47
N ALA A 78 -5.15 -7.04 22.51
CA ALA A 78 -5.56 -6.78 23.90
C ALA A 78 -5.29 -5.32 24.34
N CYS A 79 -4.17 -4.73 23.91
CA CYS A 79 -3.85 -3.33 24.12
C CYS A 79 -4.82 -2.40 23.35
N ALA A 80 -5.17 -2.74 22.10
CA ALA A 80 -6.14 -2.00 21.29
C ALA A 80 -7.55 -2.10 21.89
N TRP A 81 -7.95 -3.28 22.40
CA TRP A 81 -9.20 -3.44 23.15
C TRP A 81 -9.26 -2.49 24.34
N ARG A 82 -8.20 -2.47 25.17
CA ARG A 82 -8.14 -1.57 26.32
C ARG A 82 -8.30 -0.12 25.91
N TRP A 83 -7.59 0.32 24.89
CA TRP A 83 -7.70 1.67 24.35
C TRP A 83 -9.13 1.99 23.89
N ALA A 84 -9.79 1.05 23.18
CA ALA A 84 -11.17 1.21 22.72
C ALA A 84 -12.15 1.45 23.87
N GLN A 85 -12.01 0.67 24.96
CA GLN A 85 -12.85 0.84 26.17
C GLN A 85 -12.58 2.20 26.85
N ASP A 86 -11.31 2.59 27.00
CA ASP A 86 -10.92 3.83 27.67
C ASP A 86 -11.35 5.08 26.89
N GLN A 87 -11.32 5.03 25.57
CA GLN A 87 -11.71 6.15 24.70
C GLN A 87 -13.21 6.16 24.36
N GLY A 88 -13.93 5.05 24.56
CA GLY A 88 -15.31 4.90 24.12
C GLY A 88 -15.46 4.89 22.59
N VAL A 89 -14.44 4.44 21.87
CA VAL A 89 -14.36 4.42 20.40
C VAL A 89 -14.58 3.00 19.90
N GLU A 90 -15.49 2.83 18.96
CA GLU A 90 -15.70 1.52 18.30
C GLU A 90 -14.48 1.16 17.45
N VAL A 91 -13.84 0.03 17.75
CA VAL A 91 -12.72 -0.53 16.99
C VAL A 91 -13.15 -1.83 16.34
N ARG A 92 -13.05 -1.90 15.02
CA ARG A 92 -13.13 -3.13 14.24
C ARG A 92 -11.71 -3.58 13.92
N TYR A 93 -11.32 -4.69 14.53
CA TYR A 93 -9.97 -5.21 14.49
C TYR A 93 -9.90 -6.47 13.62
N GLN A 94 -9.17 -6.40 12.54
CA GLN A 94 -8.83 -7.54 11.70
C GLN A 94 -7.37 -7.93 11.92
N ALA A 95 -7.07 -9.22 12.07
CA ALA A 95 -5.71 -9.71 12.18
C ALA A 95 -5.43 -10.79 11.14
N LEU A 96 -4.21 -10.80 10.60
CA LEU A 96 -3.70 -11.81 9.67
C LEU A 96 -2.61 -12.61 10.36
N GLU A 97 -2.78 -13.94 10.44
CA GLU A 97 -1.83 -14.85 11.08
C GLU A 97 -1.83 -16.23 10.39
N PRO A 98 -0.84 -16.51 9.55
CA PRO A 98 -0.79 -17.80 8.84
C PRO A 98 -0.45 -18.98 9.74
N ASP A 99 0.22 -18.78 10.89
CA ASP A 99 0.71 -19.83 11.78
C ASP A 99 0.34 -19.52 13.25
N PRO A 100 -0.94 -19.66 13.63
CA PRO A 100 -1.42 -19.29 14.96
C PRO A 100 -0.80 -20.13 16.07
N LEU A 101 -0.52 -19.49 17.19
CA LEU A 101 0.04 -20.15 18.36
C LEU A 101 -0.96 -21.12 19.01
N PRO A 102 -0.48 -22.28 19.52
CA PRO A 102 -1.33 -23.21 20.27
C PRO A 102 -1.88 -22.58 21.55
N SER A 103 -3.14 -22.92 21.89
CA SER A 103 -3.85 -22.38 23.06
C SER A 103 -3.09 -22.61 24.35
N GLU A 104 -2.41 -23.74 24.50
CA GLU A 104 -1.63 -24.11 25.70
C GLU A 104 -0.43 -23.18 25.93
N VAL A 105 0.07 -22.58 24.85
CA VAL A 105 1.15 -21.57 24.92
C VAL A 105 0.60 -20.22 25.37
N LEU A 106 -0.54 -19.83 24.81
CA LEU A 106 -1.21 -18.56 25.08
C LEU A 106 -1.73 -18.46 26.53
N GLU A 107 -2.18 -19.56 27.12
CA GLU A 107 -2.61 -19.63 28.53
C GLU A 107 -1.52 -19.29 29.55
N ARG A 108 -0.25 -19.32 29.14
CA ARG A 108 0.90 -19.02 29.99
C ARG A 108 1.26 -17.52 29.99
N LEU A 109 0.60 -16.71 29.18
CA LEU A 109 0.84 -15.29 29.05
C LEU A 109 -0.05 -14.47 30.01
N ASP A 110 0.46 -13.37 30.51
CA ASP A 110 -0.21 -12.45 31.42
C ASP A 110 -0.91 -11.28 30.71
N HIS A 111 -1.12 -11.38 29.40
CA HIS A 111 -1.61 -10.28 28.58
C HIS A 111 -3.00 -9.80 28.99
N GLY A 112 -3.89 -10.71 29.40
CA GLY A 112 -5.23 -10.36 29.89
C GLY A 112 -5.20 -9.51 31.18
N GLU A 113 -4.35 -9.90 32.14
CA GLU A 113 -4.18 -9.14 33.38
C GLU A 113 -3.51 -7.79 33.12
N ARG A 114 -2.46 -7.76 32.32
CA ARG A 114 -1.71 -6.54 31.98
C ARG A 114 -2.55 -5.48 31.32
N THR A 115 -3.46 -5.89 30.45
CA THR A 115 -4.37 -4.96 29.76
C THR A 115 -5.64 -4.66 30.56
N GLY A 116 -5.87 -5.37 31.66
CA GLY A 116 -7.12 -5.26 32.44
C GLY A 116 -8.32 -5.92 31.76
N MET A 117 -8.10 -6.70 30.71
CA MET A 117 -9.14 -7.54 30.08
C MET A 117 -9.55 -8.70 30.97
N GLY A 118 -8.58 -9.23 31.77
CA GLY A 118 -8.71 -10.43 32.56
C GLY A 118 -8.41 -11.71 31.76
N ALA A 119 -7.85 -12.73 32.45
CA ALA A 119 -7.42 -13.98 31.79
C ALA A 119 -8.53 -14.70 31.04
N GLY A 120 -9.77 -14.69 31.56
CA GLY A 120 -10.92 -15.35 30.90
C GLY A 120 -11.27 -14.72 29.57
N ALA A 121 -11.49 -13.40 29.53
CA ALA A 121 -11.82 -12.69 28.28
C ALA A 121 -10.67 -12.73 27.26
N PHE A 122 -9.41 -12.72 27.71
CA PHE A 122 -8.25 -12.88 26.83
C PHE A 122 -8.22 -14.27 26.20
N ARG A 123 -8.46 -15.34 27.00
CA ARG A 123 -8.56 -16.71 26.50
C ARG A 123 -9.69 -16.85 25.47
N ASP A 124 -10.87 -16.26 25.75
CA ASP A 124 -12.02 -16.27 24.84
C ASP A 124 -11.68 -15.57 23.51
N MET A 125 -10.98 -14.42 23.58
CA MET A 125 -10.50 -13.68 22.40
C MET A 125 -9.55 -14.54 21.55
N MET A 126 -8.54 -15.13 22.17
CA MET A 126 -7.55 -15.96 21.47
C MET A 126 -8.10 -17.30 20.99
N GLY A 127 -9.15 -17.80 21.61
CA GLY A 127 -9.82 -19.05 21.26
C GLY A 127 -10.87 -18.92 20.15
N VAL A 128 -11.17 -17.73 19.65
CA VAL A 128 -12.15 -17.57 18.57
C VAL A 128 -11.63 -18.24 17.28
N PRO A 129 -12.42 -19.07 16.59
CA PRO A 129 -12.00 -19.67 15.34
C PRO A 129 -11.73 -18.64 14.24
N ALA A 130 -10.75 -18.92 13.35
CA ALA A 130 -10.46 -18.08 12.21
C ALA A 130 -11.74 -17.81 11.37
N GLY A 131 -11.90 -16.57 10.91
CA GLY A 131 -13.06 -16.11 10.16
C GLY A 131 -14.30 -15.80 10.99
N GLN A 132 -14.32 -16.12 12.29
CA GLN A 132 -15.41 -15.76 13.20
C GLN A 132 -15.11 -14.46 13.95
N GLU A 133 -16.18 -13.82 14.43
CA GLU A 133 -16.10 -12.57 15.18
C GLU A 133 -16.10 -12.84 16.69
N TRP A 134 -15.24 -12.14 17.41
CA TRP A 134 -15.28 -12.01 18.86
C TRP A 134 -15.61 -10.58 19.25
N ARG A 135 -16.55 -10.42 20.20
CA ARG A 135 -16.98 -9.10 20.67
C ARG A 135 -16.46 -8.86 22.09
N GLY A 136 -15.57 -7.90 22.23
CA GLY A 136 -14.97 -7.49 23.49
C GLY A 136 -15.66 -6.27 24.10
N GLY A 137 -16.88 -6.44 24.62
CA GLY A 137 -17.68 -5.34 25.15
C GLY A 137 -18.38 -4.52 24.06
N ALA A 138 -18.69 -3.25 24.37
CA ALA A 138 -19.45 -2.38 23.45
C ALA A 138 -18.61 -1.79 22.32
N HIS A 139 -17.29 -1.72 22.50
CA HIS A 139 -16.41 -0.90 21.66
C HIS A 139 -15.36 -1.71 20.87
N PHE A 140 -15.37 -3.04 20.90
CA PHE A 140 -14.36 -3.84 20.22
C PHE A 140 -14.95 -5.05 19.54
N LEU A 141 -14.68 -5.18 18.26
CA LEU A 141 -15.02 -6.32 17.43
C LEU A 141 -13.72 -6.84 16.79
N LEU A 142 -13.40 -8.11 17.00
CA LEU A 142 -12.21 -8.74 16.45
C LEU A 142 -12.62 -9.87 15.50
N ARG A 143 -11.92 -9.95 14.37
CA ARG A 143 -11.89 -11.09 13.46
C ARG A 143 -10.45 -11.34 13.04
N TRP A 144 -10.04 -12.60 12.98
CA TRP A 144 -8.72 -12.94 12.44
C TRP A 144 -8.84 -14.01 11.35
N GLU A 145 -7.81 -14.08 10.51
CA GLU A 145 -7.77 -14.96 9.34
C GLU A 145 -6.44 -15.70 9.27
N THR A 146 -6.51 -17.01 8.89
CA THR A 146 -5.33 -17.83 8.61
C THR A 146 -4.81 -17.50 7.21
N THR A 147 -4.31 -16.29 7.02
CA THR A 147 -3.91 -15.76 5.71
C THR A 147 -2.57 -15.06 5.84
N ASP A 148 -1.66 -15.37 4.92
CA ASP A 148 -0.43 -14.62 4.76
C ASP A 148 -0.73 -13.26 4.09
N VAL A 149 -0.13 -12.19 4.59
CA VAL A 149 -0.31 -10.85 4.01
C VAL A 149 0.10 -10.77 2.54
N ARG A 150 0.95 -11.69 2.07
CA ARG A 150 1.36 -11.79 0.66
C ARG A 150 0.24 -12.26 -0.25
N ASP A 151 -0.71 -13.02 0.29
CA ASP A 151 -1.86 -13.58 -0.43
C ASP A 151 -3.17 -12.85 -0.08
N TRP A 152 -3.14 -12.01 0.95
CA TRP A 152 -4.29 -11.23 1.38
C TRP A 152 -4.59 -10.07 0.44
N GLU A 153 -5.86 -9.87 0.10
CA GLU A 153 -6.33 -8.70 -0.63
C GLU A 153 -7.39 -7.95 0.20
N PRO A 154 -7.33 -6.62 0.26
CA PRO A 154 -8.33 -5.85 0.98
C PRO A 154 -9.70 -5.99 0.31
N GLU A 155 -10.76 -6.16 1.12
CA GLU A 155 -12.14 -6.22 0.63
C GLU A 155 -12.54 -4.99 -0.19
N ALA A 156 -11.97 -3.82 0.16
CA ALA A 156 -12.12 -2.59 -0.59
C ALA A 156 -10.89 -1.69 -0.42
N THR A 157 -10.57 -0.92 -1.46
CA THR A 157 -9.55 0.13 -1.36
C THR A 157 -9.97 1.16 -0.32
N GLY A 158 -9.07 1.49 0.60
CA GLY A 158 -9.36 2.47 1.65
C GLY A 158 -10.39 1.98 2.67
N SER A 159 -10.28 0.73 3.12
CA SER A 159 -11.14 0.13 4.14
C SER A 159 -10.57 0.22 5.56
N VAL A 160 -9.26 0.47 5.72
CA VAL A 160 -8.52 0.43 6.98
C VAL A 160 -8.04 1.83 7.39
N ASP A 161 -8.12 2.15 8.67
CA ASP A 161 -7.66 3.42 9.23
C ASP A 161 -6.25 3.33 9.83
N VAL A 162 -5.96 2.24 10.54
CA VAL A 162 -4.66 2.01 11.17
C VAL A 162 -4.16 0.60 10.85
N ILE A 163 -2.89 0.51 10.48
CA ILE A 163 -2.23 -0.78 10.26
C ILE A 163 -1.13 -0.96 11.31
N PHE A 164 -1.20 -2.07 12.03
CA PHE A 164 -0.15 -2.59 12.88
C PHE A 164 0.67 -3.59 12.09
N PHE A 165 1.90 -3.22 11.73
CA PHE A 165 2.78 -4.13 11.00
C PHE A 165 3.80 -4.73 11.98
N ASP A 166 3.45 -5.89 12.55
CA ASP A 166 4.19 -6.57 13.62
C ASP A 166 4.71 -7.96 13.21
N ALA A 167 5.14 -8.09 11.96
CA ALA A 167 5.85 -9.27 11.49
C ALA A 167 7.23 -9.43 12.18
N PHE A 168 7.80 -10.63 12.20
CA PHE A 168 9.18 -10.81 12.62
C PHE A 168 10.14 -9.96 11.78
N ALA A 169 11.28 -9.59 12.40
CA ALA A 169 12.24 -8.68 11.77
C ALA A 169 12.66 -9.13 10.36
N PRO A 170 13.10 -8.20 9.48
CA PRO A 170 13.51 -8.52 8.11
C PRO A 170 14.58 -9.61 7.99
N GLU A 171 15.38 -9.83 9.03
CA GLU A 171 16.34 -10.93 9.07
C GLU A 171 15.69 -12.30 9.20
N SER A 172 14.49 -12.36 9.80
CA SER A 172 13.75 -13.61 10.05
C SER A 172 12.68 -13.87 9.00
N GLN A 173 12.04 -12.80 8.46
CA GLN A 173 10.98 -12.87 7.45
C GLN A 173 11.17 -11.78 6.38
N PRO A 174 12.27 -11.80 5.61
CA PRO A 174 12.55 -10.74 4.61
C PRO A 174 11.46 -10.57 3.56
N GLU A 175 10.74 -11.65 3.23
CA GLU A 175 9.67 -11.69 2.24
C GLU A 175 8.45 -10.82 2.60
N LEU A 176 8.24 -10.49 3.86
CA LEU A 176 7.14 -9.62 4.30
C LEU A 176 7.47 -8.13 4.22
N TRP A 177 8.76 -7.75 4.15
CA TRP A 177 9.21 -6.37 4.18
C TRP A 177 9.48 -5.78 2.80
N THR A 178 8.72 -6.21 1.81
CA THR A 178 8.88 -5.84 0.39
C THR A 178 7.96 -4.70 -0.02
N GLU A 179 8.34 -3.99 -1.10
CA GLU A 179 7.49 -2.99 -1.73
C GLU A 179 6.10 -3.55 -2.10
N ALA A 180 6.04 -4.78 -2.61
CA ALA A 180 4.78 -5.43 -3.01
C ALA A 180 3.80 -5.59 -1.83
N VAL A 181 4.29 -6.02 -0.65
CA VAL A 181 3.48 -6.11 0.57
C VAL A 181 3.03 -4.72 1.01
N PHE A 182 3.93 -3.74 1.07
CA PHE A 182 3.56 -2.39 1.45
C PHE A 182 2.61 -1.71 0.45
N ALA A 183 2.72 -1.98 -0.84
CA ALA A 183 1.77 -1.48 -1.84
C ALA A 183 0.35 -2.04 -1.62
N ARG A 184 0.23 -3.31 -1.24
CA ARG A 184 -1.05 -3.93 -0.86
C ARG A 184 -1.65 -3.25 0.38
N LEU A 185 -0.85 -3.06 1.42
CA LEU A 185 -1.26 -2.36 2.64
C LEU A 185 -1.62 -0.89 2.37
N TYR A 186 -0.89 -0.22 1.47
CA TYR A 186 -1.20 1.13 1.03
C TYR A 186 -2.58 1.21 0.34
N ARG A 187 -2.94 0.22 -0.48
CA ARG A 187 -4.29 0.16 -1.09
C ARG A 187 -5.37 0.03 -0.02
N ALA A 188 -5.16 -0.82 0.97
CA ALA A 188 -6.10 -1.03 2.08
C ALA A 188 -6.30 0.21 2.95
N LEU A 189 -5.25 1.00 3.14
CA LEU A 189 -5.27 2.16 4.03
C LEU A 189 -6.09 3.30 3.42
N ARG A 190 -6.94 3.95 4.23
CA ARG A 190 -7.64 5.20 3.87
C ARG A 190 -6.66 6.36 3.74
N VAL A 191 -7.04 7.37 2.98
CA VAL A 191 -6.34 8.67 3.00
C VAL A 191 -6.43 9.25 4.42
N GLY A 192 -5.29 9.68 4.97
CA GLY A 192 -5.16 10.08 6.36
C GLY A 192 -4.93 8.91 7.32
N GLY A 193 -5.00 7.67 6.84
CA GLY A 193 -4.69 6.48 7.62
C GLY A 193 -3.21 6.33 7.91
N ARG A 194 -2.88 5.51 8.93
CA ARG A 194 -1.55 5.38 9.50
C ARG A 194 -1.12 3.92 9.62
N LEU A 195 0.11 3.63 9.22
CA LEU A 195 0.79 2.37 9.46
C LEU A 195 1.93 2.60 10.47
N VAL A 196 2.06 1.73 11.45
CA VAL A 196 3.16 1.75 12.44
C VAL A 196 3.86 0.41 12.50
N THR A 197 5.18 0.45 12.74
CA THR A 197 6.01 -0.72 12.98
C THR A 197 7.18 -0.38 13.87
N TYR A 198 7.62 -1.34 14.67
CA TYR A 198 8.79 -1.21 15.52
C TYR A 198 10.11 -1.16 14.73
N CYS A 199 10.11 -1.58 13.47
CA CYS A 199 11.30 -1.70 12.64
C CYS A 199 11.66 -0.35 12.00
N ALA A 200 12.92 0.12 12.19
CA ALA A 200 13.40 1.39 11.66
C ALA A 200 14.46 1.25 10.55
N LYS A 201 14.61 0.06 9.95
CA LYS A 201 15.63 -0.21 8.94
C LYS A 201 15.46 0.64 7.69
N GLY A 202 16.59 1.08 7.12
CA GLY A 202 16.59 1.92 5.93
C GLY A 202 15.98 1.24 4.71
N GLU A 203 16.14 -0.07 4.55
CA GLU A 203 15.53 -0.86 3.47
C GLU A 203 14.01 -0.90 3.60
N VAL A 204 13.48 -1.12 4.81
CA VAL A 204 12.03 -1.09 5.10
C VAL A 204 11.44 0.29 4.78
N ARG A 205 12.12 1.36 5.24
CA ARG A 205 11.70 2.73 4.93
C ARG A 205 11.64 2.97 3.42
N ARG A 206 12.65 2.51 2.65
CA ARG A 206 12.65 2.67 1.19
C ARG A 206 11.51 1.90 0.53
N ALA A 207 11.25 0.67 0.96
CA ALA A 207 10.13 -0.13 0.44
C ALA A 207 8.77 0.53 0.72
N MET A 208 8.57 1.11 1.91
CA MET A 208 7.35 1.86 2.23
C MET A 208 7.21 3.12 1.35
N VAL A 209 8.30 3.88 1.15
CA VAL A 209 8.29 5.08 0.28
C VAL A 209 7.99 4.69 -1.16
N ALA A 210 8.59 3.62 -1.68
CA ALA A 210 8.33 3.10 -3.02
C ALA A 210 6.86 2.69 -3.19
N ALA A 211 6.24 2.14 -2.15
CA ALA A 211 4.82 1.80 -2.12
C ALA A 211 3.87 3.03 -2.03
N GLY A 212 4.41 4.25 -1.87
CA GLY A 212 3.64 5.50 -1.87
C GLY A 212 3.37 6.12 -0.50
N PHE A 213 3.89 5.56 0.59
CA PHE A 213 3.73 6.13 1.93
C PHE A 213 4.58 7.38 2.15
N ALA A 214 4.05 8.36 2.88
CA ALA A 214 4.83 9.37 3.57
C ALA A 214 5.36 8.77 4.88
N VAL A 215 6.69 8.53 4.96
CA VAL A 215 7.31 7.77 6.06
C VAL A 215 8.07 8.70 6.99
N GLU A 216 7.77 8.60 8.27
CA GLU A 216 8.37 9.35 9.37
C GLU A 216 9.17 8.40 10.29
N ARG A 217 10.30 8.88 10.80
CA ARG A 217 11.05 8.24 11.88
C ARG A 217 10.65 8.85 13.21
N LEU A 218 10.20 8.02 14.12
CA LEU A 218 9.82 8.42 15.48
C LEU A 218 10.83 7.85 16.48
N PRO A 219 10.93 8.42 17.69
CA PRO A 219 11.63 7.78 18.80
C PRO A 219 11.09 6.36 19.00
N GLY A 220 11.98 5.41 19.24
CA GLY A 220 11.59 4.02 19.49
C GLY A 220 11.15 3.77 20.94
N PRO A 221 10.51 2.62 21.20
CA PRO A 221 10.24 2.15 22.56
C PRO A 221 11.54 1.81 23.29
N PRO A 222 11.51 1.56 24.61
CA PRO A 222 12.69 1.14 25.37
C PRO A 222 13.46 0.00 24.69
N GLY A 223 14.77 0.18 24.56
CA GLY A 223 15.66 -0.75 23.86
C GLY A 223 15.79 -0.53 22.35
N LYS A 224 15.01 0.35 21.75
CA LYS A 224 15.09 0.75 20.33
C LYS A 224 15.24 2.26 20.19
N ARG A 225 16.16 2.69 19.33
CA ARG A 225 16.43 4.11 19.10
C ARG A 225 15.28 4.78 18.33
N GLU A 226 14.76 4.09 17.31
CA GLU A 226 13.79 4.62 16.36
C GLU A 226 12.75 3.55 16.02
N MET A 227 11.59 4.00 15.55
CA MET A 227 10.53 3.23 14.90
C MET A 227 10.07 3.96 13.63
N LEU A 228 9.25 3.31 12.81
CA LEU A 228 8.63 3.94 11.64
C LEU A 228 7.13 4.10 11.83
N ALA A 229 6.66 5.29 11.45
CA ALA A 229 5.26 5.54 11.15
C ALA A 229 5.13 5.98 9.69
N ALA A 230 4.07 5.54 9.02
CA ALA A 230 3.85 5.84 7.63
C ALA A 230 2.39 6.22 7.40
N CYS A 231 2.13 7.29 6.64
CA CYS A 231 0.80 7.79 6.38
C CYS A 231 0.46 7.75 4.89
N LYS A 232 -0.80 7.49 4.58
CA LYS A 232 -1.34 7.69 3.25
C LYS A 232 -1.86 9.13 3.14
N THR A 233 -1.04 9.99 2.55
CA THR A 233 -1.42 11.39 2.34
C THR A 233 -2.28 11.55 1.09
N PRO A 234 -3.25 12.49 1.04
CA PRO A 234 -3.92 12.81 -0.21
C PRO A 234 -2.93 13.40 -1.21
N PRO A 235 -3.15 13.21 -2.52
CA PRO A 235 -2.44 13.99 -3.50
C PRO A 235 -2.73 15.48 -3.29
N THR A 236 -1.72 16.32 -3.49
CA THR A 236 -1.84 17.78 -3.32
C THR A 236 -1.88 18.54 -4.63
N ARG A 237 -1.60 17.86 -5.76
CA ARG A 237 -1.55 18.44 -7.10
C ARG A 237 -2.22 17.55 -8.12
N PHE A 238 -2.78 18.15 -9.15
CA PHE A 238 -3.18 17.44 -10.36
C PHE A 238 -2.05 17.49 -11.38
N ASN A 239 -1.75 16.33 -11.97
CA ASN A 239 -0.85 16.18 -13.10
C ASN A 239 -1.70 15.83 -14.31
N LEU A 240 -2.00 16.84 -15.13
CA LEU A 240 -2.80 16.68 -16.33
C LEU A 240 -1.89 16.23 -17.47
N ARG A 241 -2.30 15.18 -18.16
CA ARG A 241 -1.51 14.58 -19.24
C ARG A 241 -2.39 14.32 -20.46
N VAL A 242 -1.79 14.41 -21.63
CA VAL A 242 -2.47 14.15 -22.90
C VAL A 242 -1.71 13.15 -23.75
N TYR A 243 -2.42 12.22 -24.36
CA TYR A 243 -1.85 11.14 -25.16
C TYR A 243 -2.61 10.96 -26.48
N GLY A 244 -1.87 10.59 -27.53
CA GLY A 244 -2.43 10.29 -28.83
C GLY A 244 -2.45 8.80 -29.16
N LEU A 245 -3.58 8.34 -29.62
CA LEU A 245 -3.82 6.98 -30.11
C LEU A 245 -3.75 7.00 -31.64
N VAL A 246 -2.56 6.75 -32.18
CA VAL A 246 -2.34 6.59 -33.63
C VAL A 246 -2.55 5.12 -33.95
N VAL A 247 -3.63 4.80 -34.68
CA VAL A 247 -3.99 3.41 -35.00
C VAL A 247 -3.79 3.17 -36.50
N ASP A 248 -3.05 2.13 -36.84
CA ASP A 248 -2.84 1.67 -38.21
C ASP A 248 -2.92 0.14 -38.30
N GLN A 249 -3.76 -0.37 -39.19
CA GLN A 249 -3.91 -1.80 -39.48
C GLN A 249 -4.03 -2.71 -38.23
N GLY A 250 -4.82 -2.29 -37.24
CA GLY A 250 -5.02 -3.06 -36.01
C GLY A 250 -3.85 -3.00 -35.02
N ARG A 251 -2.89 -2.11 -35.25
CA ARG A 251 -1.80 -1.77 -34.33
C ARG A 251 -1.97 -0.35 -33.84
N VAL A 252 -1.45 -0.05 -32.66
CA VAL A 252 -1.40 1.32 -32.12
C VAL A 252 0.05 1.69 -31.81
N LEU A 253 0.41 2.94 -32.09
CA LEU A 253 1.73 3.47 -31.80
C LEU A 253 1.92 3.59 -30.30
N ILE A 254 3.01 3.05 -29.77
CA ILE A 254 3.47 3.22 -28.39
C ILE A 254 4.86 3.82 -28.38
N SER A 255 5.20 4.52 -27.31
CA SER A 255 6.55 4.97 -27.02
C SER A 255 7.14 4.17 -25.88
N ARG A 256 8.42 3.82 -25.96
CA ARG A 256 9.22 3.23 -24.86
C ARG A 256 10.21 4.27 -24.39
N GLU A 257 10.10 4.65 -23.13
CA GLU A 257 10.91 5.69 -22.50
C GLU A 257 11.70 5.12 -21.32
N ARG A 258 12.95 5.54 -21.15
CA ARG A 258 13.78 5.15 -20.02
C ARG A 258 13.69 6.17 -18.90
N ILE A 259 12.94 5.86 -17.82
CA ILE A 259 12.75 6.71 -16.65
C ILE A 259 13.44 6.06 -15.45
N GLN A 260 14.33 6.78 -14.77
CA GLN A 260 15.08 6.30 -13.59
C GLN A 260 15.77 4.93 -13.79
N GLY A 261 16.23 4.68 -15.02
CA GLY A 261 16.94 3.45 -15.39
C GLY A 261 16.07 2.27 -15.82
N GLN A 262 14.75 2.37 -15.72
CA GLN A 262 13.77 1.36 -16.15
C GLN A 262 13.05 1.81 -17.43
N TRP A 263 12.65 0.82 -18.26
CA TRP A 263 11.87 1.07 -19.46
C TRP A 263 10.38 1.06 -19.18
N TYR A 264 9.68 2.07 -19.69
CA TYR A 264 8.22 2.21 -19.59
C TYR A 264 7.63 2.35 -20.99
N ALA A 265 6.64 1.51 -21.32
CA ALA A 265 5.87 1.66 -22.53
C ALA A 265 4.56 2.40 -22.22
N LYS A 266 4.25 3.43 -23.02
CA LYS A 266 3.07 4.30 -22.91
C LYS A 266 2.62 4.73 -24.30
N PHE A 267 1.46 5.37 -24.41
CA PHE A 267 1.11 6.05 -25.67
C PHE A 267 1.92 7.34 -25.82
N PRO A 268 2.19 7.81 -27.08
CA PRO A 268 2.88 9.06 -27.35
C PRO A 268 2.17 10.25 -26.70
N GLY A 269 2.92 11.18 -26.13
CA GLY A 269 2.39 12.37 -25.46
C GLY A 269 2.96 12.55 -24.07
N GLY A 270 2.53 13.63 -23.39
CA GLY A 270 3.14 14.06 -22.14
C GLY A 270 2.28 14.96 -21.28
N GLY A 271 2.94 15.82 -20.51
CA GLY A 271 2.30 16.75 -19.57
C GLY A 271 1.66 17.94 -20.26
N VAL A 272 0.50 18.38 -19.75
CA VAL A 272 -0.08 19.67 -20.14
C VAL A 272 0.56 20.76 -19.28
N GLU A 273 1.12 21.77 -19.90
CA GLU A 273 1.77 22.89 -19.22
C GLU A 273 0.76 23.99 -18.82
N PRO A 274 1.07 24.75 -17.76
CA PRO A 274 0.24 25.91 -17.42
C PRO A 274 0.19 26.93 -18.55
N GLY A 275 -1.02 27.29 -18.97
CA GLY A 275 -1.27 28.30 -20.01
C GLY A 275 -1.46 27.76 -21.41
N GLU A 276 -1.34 26.44 -21.63
CA GLU A 276 -1.66 25.82 -22.91
C GLU A 276 -3.01 25.06 -22.88
N GLY A 277 -3.64 24.92 -24.04
CA GLY A 277 -4.80 24.05 -24.20
C GLY A 277 -4.41 22.59 -24.32
N ILE A 278 -5.32 21.66 -23.99
CA ILE A 278 -5.04 20.21 -24.01
C ILE A 278 -4.62 19.73 -25.41
N ARG A 279 -5.28 20.24 -26.47
CA ARG A 279 -4.89 19.89 -27.85
C ARG A 279 -3.56 20.53 -28.25
N ASP A 280 -3.28 21.74 -27.75
CA ASP A 280 -2.01 22.42 -28.02
C ASP A 280 -0.85 21.63 -27.39
N ALA A 281 -1.04 21.14 -26.17
CA ALA A 281 -0.11 20.21 -25.52
C ALA A 281 0.12 18.93 -26.34
N LEU A 282 -0.95 18.30 -26.83
CA LEU A 282 -0.84 17.11 -27.70
C LEU A 282 -0.01 17.41 -28.94
N PHE A 283 -0.28 18.54 -29.61
CA PHE A 283 0.45 18.93 -30.81
C PHE A 283 1.92 19.28 -30.54
N ARG A 284 2.20 19.90 -29.37
CA ARG A 284 3.57 20.19 -28.91
C ARG A 284 4.34 18.90 -28.70
N GLU A 285 3.79 17.98 -27.90
CA GLU A 285 4.41 16.68 -27.58
C GLU A 285 4.69 15.86 -28.84
N PHE A 286 3.73 15.82 -29.78
CA PHE A 286 3.92 15.12 -31.05
C PHE A 286 5.04 15.73 -31.91
N ARG A 287 5.18 17.05 -31.92
CA ARG A 287 6.30 17.72 -32.65
C ARG A 287 7.63 17.52 -31.96
N GLU A 288 7.66 17.51 -30.64
CA GLU A 288 8.87 17.24 -29.86
C GLU A 288 9.32 15.80 -30.07
N GLU A 289 8.43 14.84 -29.95
CA GLU A 289 8.74 13.41 -30.03
C GLU A 289 8.96 12.94 -31.49
N LEU A 290 8.09 13.31 -32.44
CA LEU A 290 8.07 12.80 -33.82
C LEU A 290 8.76 13.75 -34.84
N GLY A 291 9.07 14.97 -34.42
CA GLY A 291 9.73 15.99 -35.25
C GLY A 291 8.78 17.10 -35.72
N PRO A 292 9.35 18.27 -36.07
CA PRO A 292 8.61 19.47 -36.45
C PRO A 292 7.77 19.33 -37.74
N GLU A 293 8.15 18.38 -38.59
CA GLU A 293 7.48 18.11 -39.89
C GLU A 293 6.27 17.17 -39.73
N VAL A 294 5.92 16.76 -38.50
CA VAL A 294 4.75 15.92 -38.29
C VAL A 294 3.48 16.68 -38.62
N GLU A 295 2.70 16.14 -39.54
CA GLU A 295 1.39 16.68 -39.92
C GLU A 295 0.29 15.88 -39.23
N ILE A 296 -0.46 16.57 -38.36
CA ILE A 296 -1.56 15.99 -37.60
C ILE A 296 -2.89 16.39 -38.30
N GLY A 297 -3.65 15.38 -38.69
CA GLY A 297 -4.96 15.54 -39.32
C GLY A 297 -6.07 15.59 -38.26
N ARG A 298 -7.01 14.67 -38.36
CA ARG A 298 -8.17 14.61 -37.45
C ARG A 298 -7.75 14.22 -36.03
N VAL A 299 -8.27 14.95 -35.03
CA VAL A 299 -8.05 14.68 -33.60
C VAL A 299 -9.40 14.61 -32.91
N GLU A 300 -9.75 13.45 -32.37
CA GLU A 300 -11.01 13.18 -31.71
C GLU A 300 -10.78 12.70 -30.27
N HIS A 301 -11.52 13.29 -29.33
CA HIS A 301 -11.49 12.82 -27.95
C HIS A 301 -11.91 11.35 -27.90
N TYR A 302 -11.14 10.53 -27.17
CA TYR A 302 -11.41 9.11 -27.00
C TYR A 302 -11.82 8.76 -25.59
N TYR A 303 -11.00 9.15 -24.58
CA TYR A 303 -11.23 8.85 -23.18
C TYR A 303 -10.56 9.87 -22.27
N THR A 304 -11.14 10.09 -21.09
CA THR A 304 -10.53 10.82 -19.98
C THR A 304 -10.62 9.96 -18.74
N THR A 305 -9.54 9.89 -17.95
CA THR A 305 -9.49 9.12 -16.69
C THR A 305 -10.69 9.49 -15.80
N ASP A 306 -11.50 8.51 -15.46
CA ASP A 306 -12.70 8.64 -14.60
C ASP A 306 -12.52 7.92 -13.24
N PHE A 307 -11.31 7.44 -12.95
CA PHE A 307 -10.94 6.83 -11.67
C PHE A 307 -9.69 7.47 -11.07
N PHE A 308 -9.51 7.27 -9.78
CA PHE A 308 -8.34 7.79 -9.08
C PHE A 308 -7.07 7.06 -9.51
N GLN A 309 -6.09 7.84 -9.99
CA GLN A 309 -4.74 7.35 -10.28
C GLN A 309 -3.70 8.27 -9.66
N ARG A 310 -2.81 7.70 -8.86
CA ARG A 310 -1.63 8.41 -8.34
C ARG A 310 -0.48 8.26 -9.34
N SER A 311 0.37 9.28 -9.43
CA SER A 311 1.59 9.21 -10.24
C SER A 311 2.54 8.14 -9.68
N ALA A 312 3.09 7.32 -10.58
CA ALA A 312 4.12 6.33 -10.22
C ALA A 312 5.45 7.00 -9.81
N PHE A 313 5.68 8.25 -10.22
CA PHE A 313 6.95 8.95 -10.01
C PHE A 313 6.87 10.05 -8.95
N ARG A 314 5.69 10.60 -8.71
CA ARG A 314 5.45 11.72 -7.78
C ARG A 314 4.21 11.41 -6.95
N PRO A 315 4.38 10.87 -5.74
CA PRO A 315 3.24 10.46 -4.89
C PRO A 315 2.27 11.59 -4.55
N GLU A 316 2.72 12.85 -4.63
CA GLU A 316 1.90 14.04 -4.42
C GLU A 316 1.00 14.41 -5.61
N ASP A 317 1.17 13.75 -6.78
CA ASP A 317 0.39 14.03 -7.97
C ASP A 317 -0.74 13.02 -8.16
N GLN A 318 -1.96 13.52 -8.34
CA GLN A 318 -3.06 12.76 -8.95
C GLN A 318 -3.01 12.95 -10.46
N VAL A 319 -2.88 11.85 -11.20
CA VAL A 319 -2.81 11.90 -12.67
C VAL A 319 -4.21 11.89 -13.25
N VAL A 320 -4.45 12.82 -14.16
CA VAL A 320 -5.62 12.83 -15.06
C VAL A 320 -5.10 12.75 -16.48
N SER A 321 -5.37 11.64 -17.16
CA SER A 321 -4.93 11.38 -18.54
C SER A 321 -6.08 11.53 -19.52
N ILE A 322 -5.83 12.25 -20.61
CA ILE A 322 -6.79 12.50 -21.67
C ILE A 322 -6.25 11.90 -22.96
N TYR A 323 -7.03 11.05 -23.59
CA TYR A 323 -6.64 10.32 -24.80
C TYR A 323 -7.44 10.81 -26.00
N TYR A 324 -6.73 11.05 -27.10
CA TYR A 324 -7.31 11.40 -28.39
C TYR A 324 -6.95 10.36 -29.44
N ARG A 325 -7.88 10.00 -30.31
CA ARG A 325 -7.53 9.36 -31.59
C ARG A 325 -6.89 10.43 -32.47
N VAL A 326 -5.74 10.10 -33.03
CA VAL A 326 -4.93 11.01 -33.84
C VAL A 326 -4.67 10.38 -35.21
N GLU A 327 -5.00 11.11 -36.25
CA GLU A 327 -4.63 10.79 -37.62
C GLU A 327 -3.32 11.52 -37.95
N LEU A 328 -2.32 10.80 -38.41
CA LEU A 328 -1.08 11.38 -38.96
C LEU A 328 -1.19 11.45 -40.49
N LEU A 329 -1.00 12.63 -41.06
CA LEU A 329 -0.94 12.85 -42.49
C LEU A 329 0.49 12.73 -43.04
N SER A 330 1.49 12.91 -42.18
CA SER A 330 2.90 12.60 -42.46
C SER A 330 3.14 11.08 -42.45
N PRO A 331 4.31 10.61 -42.97
CA PRO A 331 4.68 9.19 -42.88
C PRO A 331 4.64 8.69 -41.44
N LEU A 332 4.10 7.48 -41.25
CA LEU A 332 4.04 6.84 -39.93
C LEU A 332 5.44 6.51 -39.41
N PRO A 333 5.68 6.62 -38.11
CA PRO A 333 6.95 6.26 -37.49
C PRO A 333 7.34 4.80 -37.81
N GLY A 334 8.61 4.61 -38.11
CA GLY A 334 9.18 3.27 -38.26
C GLY A 334 9.35 2.54 -36.94
N GLU A 335 9.42 1.22 -36.96
CA GLU A 335 9.72 0.39 -35.79
C GLU A 335 11.10 0.77 -35.21
N GLY A 336 11.15 1.08 -33.90
CA GLY A 336 12.38 1.48 -33.22
C GLY A 336 12.87 2.90 -33.53
N MET A 337 12.07 3.74 -34.18
CA MET A 337 12.44 5.13 -34.45
C MET A 337 12.69 5.87 -33.13
N GLU A 338 13.81 6.57 -33.03
CA GLU A 338 14.17 7.40 -31.88
C GLU A 338 13.39 8.73 -31.91
N ALA A 339 13.17 9.31 -30.74
CA ALA A 339 12.53 10.62 -30.61
C ALA A 339 13.40 11.72 -31.26
N TRP A 340 12.74 12.67 -31.90
CA TRP A 340 13.38 13.79 -32.60
C TRP A 340 14.15 14.72 -31.66
N ASP A 341 13.63 14.95 -30.47
CA ASP A 341 14.22 15.84 -29.46
C ASP A 341 15.45 15.23 -28.76
N GLY A 342 15.83 14.00 -29.11
CA GLY A 342 16.96 13.27 -28.51
C GLY A 342 16.67 12.75 -27.10
N SER A 343 15.42 12.78 -26.65
CA SER A 343 15.00 12.10 -25.43
C SER A 343 15.21 10.59 -25.53
N PRO A 344 15.45 9.87 -24.40
CA PRO A 344 15.66 8.42 -24.42
C PRO A 344 14.35 7.67 -24.63
N LEU A 345 13.70 7.91 -25.77
CA LEU A 345 12.40 7.40 -26.15
C LEU A 345 12.47 6.79 -27.56
N THR A 346 11.82 5.64 -27.77
CA THR A 346 11.71 4.97 -29.06
C THR A 346 10.26 4.59 -29.36
N PHE A 347 9.87 4.60 -30.64
CA PHE A 347 8.52 4.27 -31.09
C PHE A 347 8.41 2.82 -31.56
N HIS A 348 7.29 2.19 -31.21
CA HIS A 348 6.99 0.81 -31.55
C HIS A 348 5.50 0.65 -31.89
N TRP A 349 5.20 -0.34 -32.73
CA TRP A 349 3.82 -0.68 -33.08
C TRP A 349 3.34 -1.87 -32.26
N TRP A 350 2.44 -1.62 -31.32
CA TRP A 350 1.83 -2.66 -30.49
C TRP A 350 0.52 -3.15 -31.11
N THR A 351 0.36 -4.48 -31.25
CA THR A 351 -0.86 -5.09 -31.80
C THR A 351 -1.99 -4.96 -30.77
N VAL A 352 -3.10 -4.35 -31.18
CA VAL A 352 -4.26 -4.21 -30.31
C VAL A 352 -4.84 -5.59 -29.99
N GLY A 353 -4.81 -5.96 -28.70
CA GLY A 353 -5.14 -7.32 -28.23
C GLY A 353 -3.93 -8.18 -27.88
N GLY A 354 -2.71 -7.66 -28.02
CA GLY A 354 -1.49 -8.23 -27.45
C GLY A 354 -1.49 -8.26 -25.93
N GLU A 355 -0.40 -8.71 -25.31
CA GLU A 355 -0.31 -8.78 -23.85
C GLU A 355 -0.37 -7.37 -23.22
N GLU A 356 -1.40 -7.11 -22.43
CA GLU A 356 -1.58 -5.80 -21.76
C GLU A 356 -0.43 -5.47 -20.78
N GLY A 357 0.33 -6.48 -20.36
CA GLY A 357 1.52 -6.35 -19.52
C GLY A 357 2.65 -5.53 -20.14
N ASP A 358 2.67 -5.39 -21.48
CA ASP A 358 3.63 -4.57 -22.19
C ASP A 358 3.48 -3.07 -21.87
N LEU A 359 2.26 -2.60 -21.56
CA LEU A 359 1.99 -1.22 -21.16
C LEU A 359 2.23 -1.01 -19.66
N ALA A 360 3.00 0.02 -19.33
CA ALA A 360 3.49 0.23 -17.98
C ALA A 360 2.40 0.68 -17.01
N PHE A 361 1.48 1.53 -17.47
CA PHE A 361 0.53 2.19 -16.57
C PHE A 361 -0.86 1.58 -16.60
N PRO A 362 -1.55 1.47 -15.44
CA PRO A 362 -2.90 0.90 -15.37
C PRO A 362 -3.91 1.57 -16.30
N ILE A 363 -3.81 2.89 -16.48
CA ILE A 363 -4.70 3.66 -17.37
C ILE A 363 -4.46 3.30 -18.83
N ASP A 364 -3.20 3.13 -19.27
CA ASP A 364 -2.89 2.77 -20.65
C ASP A 364 -3.41 1.36 -20.97
N ARG A 365 -3.33 0.42 -20.01
CA ARG A 365 -3.93 -0.91 -20.14
C ARG A 365 -5.45 -0.84 -20.25
N HIS A 366 -6.09 0.05 -19.50
CA HIS A 366 -7.54 0.27 -19.61
C HIS A 366 -7.92 0.78 -21.00
N VAL A 367 -7.21 1.77 -21.52
CA VAL A 367 -7.43 2.32 -22.88
C VAL A 367 -7.15 1.28 -23.96
N ALA A 368 -6.13 0.45 -23.79
CA ALA A 368 -5.82 -0.65 -24.72
C ALA A 368 -6.95 -1.69 -24.79
N ARG A 369 -7.61 -2.00 -23.65
CA ARG A 369 -8.82 -2.85 -23.64
C ARG A 369 -9.96 -2.23 -24.40
N MET A 370 -10.24 -0.93 -24.17
CA MET A 370 -11.27 -0.21 -24.90
C MET A 370 -11.01 -0.18 -26.41
N LEU A 371 -9.75 -0.01 -26.84
CA LEU A 371 -9.37 -0.08 -28.26
C LEU A 371 -9.67 -1.45 -28.87
N ARG A 372 -9.39 -2.54 -28.13
CA ARG A 372 -9.68 -3.92 -28.56
C ARG A 372 -11.19 -4.14 -28.72
N GLU A 373 -12.00 -3.66 -27.78
CA GLU A 373 -13.46 -3.80 -27.82
C GLU A 373 -14.09 -2.96 -28.96
N GLY A 374 -13.51 -1.81 -29.27
CA GLY A 374 -13.98 -0.92 -30.37
C GLY A 374 -13.52 -1.31 -31.75
N LEU A 375 -12.66 -2.33 -31.91
CA LEU A 375 -12.23 -2.90 -33.20
C LEU A 375 -12.98 -4.20 -33.56
N GLN A 376 -13.79 -4.76 -32.66
CA GLN A 376 -14.70 -5.87 -32.90
C GLN A 376 -16.04 -5.35 -33.43
#